data_fa22149d7cd283b85c678e1469169158
#
_entry.id   fa22149d7cd283b85c678e1469169158
#
_cell.length_a   1.000
_cell.length_b   1.000
_cell.length_c   1.000
_cell.angle_alpha   90.00
_cell.angle_beta   90.00
_cell.angle_gamma   90.00
#
_symmetry.space_group_name_H-M   'P 1'
#
loop_
_entity.id
_entity.type
_entity.pdbx_description
1 polymer ?
#
loop_
_entity_poly.entity_id
_entity_poly.type
_entity_poly.pdbx_seq_one_letter_code
_entity_poly.pdbx_strand_id
1 'polypeptide(L)'
;MIAAFSGCKVREKKPAVAVVKEEAPRNVEKPIVNSVAGKYNFVDSTSARVFIKTHITLLGEKMSMEKLNESFRVQWALQTDFGIREKISTGKLAFTPEFARPSGDSYLLSFDIPRIKEYTGGILLVEFIHPASGTKFSYDMAVDFTAKRSNTRYEIYKSLSDEVPDFQSYIYSGESFVIKSLKPSAEPLFLIRYRNNAKPALSPMSGTKRAAESEFEIAETLEIKDRVPLTLAETGMYVLTQNPEDVKDGYGFLVVDKRYPRDTRPETLKEALVYMSTSKEIESSATYDSGKDAMDMYFLNLAKGDQELARKIIRSYYKRIEEANEFFTTYKEGWKTDKGMVYVIMGPPARVQRNRTREVWLYSQSRNTSEIIYTFYKKPNVFSEQNYELVRYPEYSAFWYPYVESWRTGKAAE
;
A
#
# COMPACT_ATOMS: atom_id res chain seq x y z
N MET A 1 56.00 -52.82 -49.09
CA MET A 1 55.95 -51.49 -49.72
C MET A 1 54.53 -51.23 -50.16
N ILE A 2 53.76 -50.58 -49.31
CA ILE A 2 52.36 -50.20 -49.59
C ILE A 2 52.24 -48.71 -49.23
N ALA A 3 52.00 -47.89 -50.23
CA ALA A 3 51.84 -46.43 -50.06
C ALA A 3 50.37 -46.13 -49.66
N ALA A 4 50.20 -45.41 -48.59
CA ALA A 4 48.90 -44.92 -48.16
C ALA A 4 48.62 -43.50 -48.73
N PHE A 5 47.60 -43.38 -49.57
CA PHE A 5 47.09 -42.08 -50.02
C PHE A 5 46.24 -41.41 -48.95
N SER A 6 46.66 -40.26 -48.45
CA SER A 6 45.91 -39.41 -47.57
C SER A 6 45.01 -38.48 -48.37
N GLY A 7 43.70 -38.67 -48.32
CA GLY A 7 42.71 -37.81 -48.97
C GLY A 7 42.37 -36.62 -48.10
N CYS A 8 42.74 -35.43 -48.55
CA CYS A 8 42.37 -34.15 -47.90
C CYS A 8 40.90 -33.84 -48.23
N LYS A 9 39.97 -33.91 -47.23
CA LYS A 9 38.60 -33.43 -47.35
C LYS A 9 38.57 -31.92 -47.14
N VAL A 10 38.33 -31.18 -48.19
CA VAL A 10 38.02 -29.77 -48.17
C VAL A 10 36.65 -29.59 -47.50
N ARG A 11 36.60 -28.96 -46.36
CA ARG A 11 35.37 -28.59 -45.61
C ARG A 11 34.86 -27.28 -46.20
N GLU A 12 33.79 -27.31 -47.00
CA GLU A 12 33.06 -26.12 -47.40
C GLU A 12 32.53 -25.36 -46.17
N LYS A 13 33.00 -24.14 -45.97
CA LYS A 13 32.43 -23.22 -44.99
C LYS A 13 31.12 -22.67 -45.55
N LYS A 14 29.98 -23.05 -44.96
CA LYS A 14 28.71 -22.36 -45.16
C LYS A 14 28.87 -20.88 -44.77
N PRO A 15 28.35 -19.93 -45.58
CA PRO A 15 28.38 -18.50 -45.17
C PRO A 15 27.60 -18.30 -43.91
N ALA A 16 28.20 -17.63 -42.94
CA ALA A 16 27.54 -17.20 -41.71
C ALA A 16 26.47 -16.17 -42.08
N VAL A 17 25.20 -16.52 -41.87
CA VAL A 17 24.11 -15.54 -41.92
C VAL A 17 24.36 -14.59 -40.77
N ALA A 18 24.72 -13.35 -41.08
CA ALA A 18 24.81 -12.29 -40.13
C ALA A 18 23.42 -12.05 -39.54
N VAL A 19 23.21 -12.50 -38.30
CA VAL A 19 22.06 -12.08 -37.50
C VAL A 19 22.28 -10.59 -37.23
N VAL A 20 21.61 -9.75 -37.98
CA VAL A 20 21.48 -8.32 -37.69
C VAL A 20 20.72 -8.28 -36.34
N LYS A 21 21.47 -8.07 -35.27
CA LYS A 21 20.87 -7.62 -34.01
C LYS A 21 20.26 -6.26 -34.32
N GLU A 22 18.94 -6.20 -34.44
CA GLU A 22 18.22 -4.94 -34.37
C GLU A 22 18.63 -4.26 -33.04
N GLU A 23 19.57 -3.31 -33.15
CA GLU A 23 19.86 -2.41 -32.00
C GLU A 23 18.56 -1.65 -31.74
N ALA A 24 18.01 -1.83 -30.55
CA ALA A 24 16.91 -1.01 -30.08
C ALA A 24 17.31 0.49 -30.24
N PRO A 25 16.42 1.34 -30.75
CA PRO A 25 16.72 2.74 -31.02
C PRO A 25 17.22 3.42 -29.75
N ARG A 26 18.38 4.06 -29.82
CA ARG A 26 19.15 4.61 -28.70
C ARG A 26 18.50 5.76 -27.92
N ASN A 27 17.27 6.16 -28.25
CA ASN A 27 16.56 7.28 -27.61
C ASN A 27 15.02 7.08 -27.54
N VAL A 28 14.55 5.90 -27.12
CA VAL A 28 13.13 5.75 -26.84
C VAL A 28 12.83 6.35 -25.47
N GLU A 29 12.06 7.41 -25.46
CA GLU A 29 11.52 7.99 -24.21
C GLU A 29 10.77 6.91 -23.43
N LYS A 30 11.13 6.76 -22.13
CA LYS A 30 10.57 5.71 -21.28
C LYS A 30 9.44 6.29 -20.44
N PRO A 31 8.21 5.82 -20.64
CA PRO A 31 7.14 6.19 -19.73
C PRO A 31 7.39 5.58 -18.35
N ILE A 32 6.92 6.29 -17.32
CA ILE A 32 7.05 5.90 -15.91
C ILE A 32 5.66 5.56 -15.38
N VAL A 33 5.51 4.38 -14.82
CA VAL A 33 4.35 4.01 -14.00
C VAL A 33 4.65 4.46 -12.57
N ASN A 34 4.09 5.60 -12.18
CA ASN A 34 4.41 6.24 -10.90
C ASN A 34 3.74 5.53 -9.72
N SER A 35 2.50 5.08 -9.92
CA SER A 35 1.74 4.36 -8.90
C SER A 35 0.72 3.41 -9.50
N VAL A 36 0.43 2.33 -8.80
CA VAL A 36 -0.69 1.43 -9.08
C VAL A 36 -1.32 1.01 -7.76
N ALA A 37 -2.64 1.06 -7.70
CA ALA A 37 -3.44 0.56 -6.59
C ALA A 37 -4.56 -0.32 -7.12
N GLY A 38 -4.96 -1.34 -6.36
CA GLY A 38 -6.01 -2.27 -6.76
C GLY A 38 -7.03 -2.53 -5.66
N LYS A 39 -8.28 -2.71 -6.06
CA LYS A 39 -9.39 -3.21 -5.24
C LYS A 39 -10.17 -4.26 -6.02
N TYR A 40 -10.95 -5.07 -5.33
CA TYR A 40 -11.88 -6.00 -5.96
C TYR A 40 -13.16 -6.15 -5.16
N ASN A 41 -14.27 -6.41 -5.86
CA ASN A 41 -15.57 -6.73 -5.26
C ASN A 41 -16.16 -7.98 -5.92
N PHE A 42 -16.92 -8.74 -5.16
CA PHE A 42 -17.65 -9.86 -5.71
C PHE A 42 -18.86 -9.37 -6.52
N VAL A 43 -18.91 -9.79 -7.77
CA VAL A 43 -20.09 -9.59 -8.62
C VAL A 43 -21.16 -10.62 -8.24
N ASP A 44 -20.72 -11.87 -8.08
CA ASP A 44 -21.54 -13.02 -7.68
C ASP A 44 -20.64 -14.19 -7.24
N SER A 45 -21.21 -15.40 -7.20
CA SER A 45 -20.48 -16.62 -6.81
C SER A 45 -19.43 -17.06 -7.83
N THR A 46 -19.48 -16.54 -9.06
CA THR A 46 -18.64 -16.99 -10.20
C THR A 46 -17.60 -15.96 -10.65
N SER A 47 -17.76 -14.70 -10.27
CA SER A 47 -16.89 -13.62 -10.72
C SER A 47 -16.63 -12.56 -9.65
N ALA A 48 -15.48 -11.91 -9.76
CA ALA A 48 -15.11 -10.73 -9.01
C ALA A 48 -14.65 -9.63 -9.98
N ARG A 49 -15.13 -8.40 -9.76
CA ARG A 49 -14.69 -7.22 -10.48
C ARG A 49 -13.47 -6.62 -9.83
N VAL A 50 -12.45 -6.42 -10.63
CA VAL A 50 -11.19 -5.78 -10.24
C VAL A 50 -11.20 -4.35 -10.74
N PHE A 51 -10.68 -3.46 -9.90
CA PHE A 51 -10.46 -2.06 -10.19
C PHE A 51 -8.98 -1.76 -9.97
N ILE A 52 -8.33 -1.16 -10.98
CA ILE A 52 -6.93 -0.73 -10.90
C ILE A 52 -6.87 0.77 -11.17
N LYS A 53 -6.30 1.52 -10.22
CA LYS A 53 -5.93 2.93 -10.40
C LYS A 53 -4.45 3.00 -10.72
N THR A 54 -4.08 3.64 -11.82
CA THR A 54 -2.68 3.80 -12.22
C THR A 54 -2.38 5.22 -12.66
N HIS A 55 -1.20 5.72 -12.30
CA HIS A 55 -0.67 7.01 -12.75
C HIS A 55 0.54 6.75 -13.64
N ILE A 56 0.46 7.14 -14.91
CA ILE A 56 1.50 6.92 -15.91
C ILE A 56 1.85 8.25 -16.57
N THR A 57 3.14 8.58 -16.56
CA THR A 57 3.68 9.81 -17.17
C THR A 57 4.76 9.51 -18.19
N LEU A 58 4.91 10.41 -19.15
CA LEU A 58 6.03 10.49 -20.07
C LEU A 58 6.66 11.88 -19.90
N LEU A 59 7.94 11.95 -19.57
CA LEU A 59 8.65 13.21 -19.26
C LEU A 59 7.95 14.07 -18.18
N GLY A 60 7.28 13.42 -17.22
CA GLY A 60 6.53 14.10 -16.15
C GLY A 60 5.11 14.52 -16.52
N GLU A 61 4.70 14.42 -17.79
CA GLU A 61 3.37 14.76 -18.25
C GLU A 61 2.46 13.52 -18.33
N LYS A 62 1.16 13.72 -18.07
CA LYS A 62 0.14 12.69 -18.22
C LYS A 62 0.00 12.31 -19.70
N MET A 63 0.05 11.01 -20.01
CA MET A 63 -0.17 10.50 -21.35
C MET A 63 -1.67 10.50 -21.69
N SER A 64 -2.06 10.70 -22.95
CA SER A 64 -3.44 10.47 -23.38
C SER A 64 -3.80 8.97 -23.42
N MET A 65 -5.09 8.63 -23.39
CA MET A 65 -5.56 7.24 -23.47
C MET A 65 -5.11 6.57 -24.77
N GLU A 66 -5.14 7.28 -25.88
CA GLU A 66 -4.71 6.80 -27.19
C GLU A 66 -3.22 6.44 -27.17
N LYS A 67 -2.37 7.35 -26.67
CA LYS A 67 -0.93 7.11 -26.54
C LYS A 67 -0.62 5.93 -25.62
N LEU A 68 -1.37 5.80 -24.51
CA LEU A 68 -1.22 4.65 -23.61
C LEU A 68 -1.58 3.35 -24.30
N ASN A 69 -2.67 3.32 -25.06
CA ASN A 69 -3.12 2.14 -25.76
C ASN A 69 -2.15 1.70 -26.89
N GLU A 70 -1.53 2.66 -27.56
CA GLU A 70 -0.50 2.40 -28.57
C GLU A 70 0.83 1.95 -27.95
N SER A 71 1.20 2.54 -26.82
CA SER A 71 2.52 2.36 -26.18
C SER A 71 2.60 1.14 -25.28
N PHE A 72 1.49 0.77 -24.62
CA PHE A 72 1.49 -0.31 -23.63
C PHE A 72 0.70 -1.53 -24.09
N ARG A 73 1.22 -2.70 -23.72
CA ARG A 73 0.46 -3.95 -23.66
C ARG A 73 0.17 -4.22 -22.17
N VAL A 74 -1.10 -4.26 -21.83
CA VAL A 74 -1.52 -4.57 -20.46
C VAL A 74 -2.10 -5.98 -20.43
N GLN A 75 -1.61 -6.77 -19.50
CA GLN A 75 -2.10 -8.13 -19.30
C GLN A 75 -2.23 -8.44 -17.81
N TRP A 76 -3.08 -9.39 -17.49
CA TRP A 76 -3.19 -9.88 -16.13
C TRP A 76 -3.14 -11.41 -16.09
N ALA A 77 -2.71 -11.92 -14.96
CA ALA A 77 -2.74 -13.33 -14.64
C ALA A 77 -3.15 -13.51 -13.17
N LEU A 78 -4.15 -14.35 -12.93
CA LEU A 78 -4.46 -14.86 -11.60
C LEU A 78 -3.64 -16.13 -11.39
N GLN A 79 -2.79 -16.14 -10.38
CA GLN A 79 -1.86 -17.23 -10.05
C GLN A 79 -2.20 -17.81 -8.68
N THR A 80 -1.81 -19.05 -8.40
CA THR A 80 -2.06 -19.69 -7.11
C THR A 80 -1.29 -19.04 -5.97
N ASP A 81 -0.04 -18.59 -6.23
CA ASP A 81 0.80 -17.82 -5.29
C ASP A 81 1.85 -17.00 -6.07
N PHE A 82 2.62 -16.17 -5.35
CA PHE A 82 3.71 -15.37 -5.90
C PHE A 82 4.81 -16.25 -6.49
N GLY A 83 5.28 -15.86 -7.69
CA GLY A 83 6.39 -16.55 -8.34
C GLY A 83 6.05 -17.93 -8.87
N ILE A 84 4.84 -18.43 -8.69
CA ILE A 84 4.37 -19.70 -9.22
C ILE A 84 3.89 -19.49 -10.66
N ARG A 85 4.34 -20.36 -11.56
CA ARG A 85 3.97 -20.25 -12.99
C ARG A 85 2.57 -20.78 -13.30
N GLU A 86 1.96 -21.50 -12.35
CA GLU A 86 0.60 -22.01 -12.52
C GLU A 86 -0.40 -20.86 -12.52
N LYS A 87 -1.07 -20.70 -13.64
CA LYS A 87 -2.06 -19.65 -13.85
C LYS A 87 -3.46 -20.24 -13.74
N ILE A 88 -4.25 -19.68 -12.85
CA ILE A 88 -5.68 -20.01 -12.70
C ILE A 88 -6.45 -19.43 -13.89
N SER A 89 -6.14 -18.19 -14.26
CA SER A 89 -6.76 -17.49 -15.39
C SER A 89 -5.87 -16.36 -15.87
N THR A 90 -6.07 -15.91 -17.11
CA THR A 90 -5.33 -14.79 -17.71
C THR A 90 -6.23 -13.96 -18.60
N GLY A 91 -5.84 -12.70 -18.83
CA GLY A 91 -6.51 -11.83 -19.78
C GLY A 91 -5.62 -10.68 -20.25
N LYS A 92 -6.12 -9.95 -21.22
CA LYS A 92 -5.52 -8.73 -21.75
C LYS A 92 -6.43 -7.55 -21.48
N LEU A 93 -5.84 -6.40 -21.26
CA LEU A 93 -6.52 -5.13 -21.07
C LEU A 93 -5.99 -4.12 -22.08
N ALA A 94 -6.79 -3.11 -22.35
CA ALA A 94 -6.43 -2.01 -23.21
C ALA A 94 -6.84 -0.68 -22.55
N PHE A 95 -6.18 0.41 -22.90
CA PHE A 95 -6.61 1.74 -22.52
C PHE A 95 -7.71 2.25 -23.47
N THR A 96 -8.82 1.50 -23.48
CA THR A 96 -10.04 1.83 -24.26
C THR A 96 -11.22 2.05 -23.33
N PRO A 97 -12.30 2.73 -23.77
CA PRO A 97 -13.48 2.96 -22.92
C PRO A 97 -14.12 1.70 -22.33
N GLU A 98 -13.88 0.54 -22.92
CA GLU A 98 -14.33 -0.75 -22.42
C GLU A 98 -13.70 -1.11 -21.07
N PHE A 99 -12.38 -0.87 -20.90
CA PHE A 99 -11.63 -1.27 -19.73
C PHE A 99 -11.09 -0.11 -18.92
N ALA A 100 -10.95 1.08 -19.50
CA ALA A 100 -10.22 2.18 -18.88
C ALA A 100 -10.95 3.53 -18.99
N ARG A 101 -10.77 4.37 -17.95
CA ARG A 101 -11.30 5.75 -17.89
C ARG A 101 -10.26 6.69 -17.28
N PRO A 102 -10.17 7.95 -17.76
CA PRO A 102 -9.35 8.95 -17.08
C PRO A 102 -9.99 9.39 -15.76
N SER A 103 -9.17 9.64 -14.74
CA SER A 103 -9.59 10.15 -13.43
C SER A 103 -8.52 11.08 -12.86
N GLY A 104 -8.71 12.39 -12.96
CA GLY A 104 -7.68 13.37 -12.60
C GLY A 104 -6.36 13.05 -13.32
N ASP A 105 -5.28 12.91 -12.58
CA ASP A 105 -3.96 12.54 -13.13
C ASP A 105 -3.76 11.04 -13.33
N SER A 106 -4.76 10.22 -13.00
CA SER A 106 -4.69 8.77 -13.05
C SER A 106 -5.62 8.20 -14.13
N TYR A 107 -5.51 6.90 -14.33
CA TYR A 107 -6.43 6.06 -15.11
C TYR A 107 -7.01 4.98 -14.22
N LEU A 108 -8.29 4.69 -14.41
CA LEU A 108 -9.02 3.62 -13.73
C LEU A 108 -9.30 2.52 -14.74
N LEU A 109 -8.78 1.32 -14.49
CA LEU A 109 -9.10 0.12 -15.27
C LEU A 109 -10.07 -0.73 -14.47
N SER A 110 -11.04 -1.36 -15.16
CA SER A 110 -12.01 -2.27 -14.55
C SER A 110 -12.23 -3.49 -15.41
N PHE A 111 -12.18 -4.69 -14.82
CA PHE A 111 -12.34 -5.96 -15.52
C PHE A 111 -12.78 -7.05 -14.54
N ASP A 112 -13.34 -8.12 -15.06
CA ASP A 112 -13.79 -9.25 -14.27
C ASP A 112 -12.78 -10.39 -14.31
N ILE A 113 -12.60 -11.05 -13.15
CA ILE A 113 -11.83 -12.28 -12.99
C ILE A 113 -12.75 -13.42 -12.53
N PRO A 114 -12.53 -14.67 -12.98
CA PRO A 114 -13.35 -15.80 -12.55
C PRO A 114 -13.06 -16.20 -11.10
N ARG A 115 -14.11 -16.56 -10.37
CA ARG A 115 -14.06 -17.22 -9.07
C ARG A 115 -14.24 -18.71 -9.31
N ILE A 116 -13.14 -19.45 -9.36
CA ILE A 116 -13.14 -20.89 -9.64
C ILE A 116 -13.20 -21.62 -8.29
N LYS A 117 -14.15 -22.53 -8.12
CA LYS A 117 -14.47 -23.20 -6.82
C LYS A 117 -13.29 -23.96 -6.21
N GLU A 118 -12.40 -24.49 -7.04
CA GLU A 118 -11.22 -25.26 -6.64
C GLU A 118 -10.16 -24.39 -5.96
N TYR A 119 -10.26 -23.06 -6.08
CA TYR A 119 -9.29 -22.12 -5.52
C TYR A 119 -9.92 -21.23 -4.47
N THR A 120 -9.32 -21.15 -3.31
CA THR A 120 -9.74 -20.23 -2.23
C THR A 120 -9.34 -18.78 -2.50
N GLY A 121 -8.57 -18.52 -3.55
CA GLY A 121 -8.06 -17.21 -3.95
C GLY A 121 -6.75 -17.35 -4.70
N GLY A 122 -6.06 -16.25 -4.90
CA GLY A 122 -4.78 -16.23 -5.61
C GLY A 122 -4.09 -14.88 -5.53
N ILE A 123 -3.07 -14.73 -6.35
CA ILE A 123 -2.38 -13.48 -6.60
C ILE A 123 -2.74 -13.00 -7.99
N LEU A 124 -3.38 -11.85 -8.07
CA LEU A 124 -3.61 -11.18 -9.34
C LEU A 124 -2.38 -10.34 -9.67
N LEU A 125 -1.70 -10.71 -10.74
CA LEU A 125 -0.58 -9.98 -11.32
C LEU A 125 -1.09 -9.15 -12.51
N VAL A 126 -0.87 -7.85 -12.51
CA VAL A 126 -1.15 -6.95 -13.65
C VAL A 126 0.17 -6.40 -14.15
N GLU A 127 0.43 -6.56 -15.44
CA GLU A 127 1.67 -6.18 -16.08
C GLU A 127 1.44 -5.10 -17.15
N PHE A 128 2.17 -4.02 -17.03
CA PHE A 128 2.25 -2.93 -18.00
C PHE A 128 3.57 -3.07 -18.76
N ILE A 129 3.51 -3.43 -20.02
CA ILE A 129 4.67 -3.69 -20.87
C ILE A 129 4.76 -2.59 -21.91
N HIS A 130 5.88 -1.88 -21.95
CA HIS A 130 6.20 -0.90 -23.00
C HIS A 130 7.20 -1.53 -24.00
N PRO A 131 6.73 -2.10 -25.12
CA PRO A 131 7.57 -2.90 -26.03
C PRO A 131 8.74 -2.12 -26.62
N ALA A 132 8.52 -0.84 -26.96
CA ALA A 132 9.52 0.01 -27.58
C ALA A 132 10.79 0.22 -26.74
N SER A 133 10.65 0.29 -25.39
CA SER A 133 11.79 0.40 -24.47
C SER A 133 12.17 -0.92 -23.79
N GLY A 134 11.38 -1.98 -23.97
CA GLY A 134 11.53 -3.23 -23.23
C GLY A 134 11.21 -3.12 -21.72
N THR A 135 10.66 -1.98 -21.27
CA THR A 135 10.33 -1.77 -19.87
C THR A 135 9.06 -2.52 -19.49
N LYS A 136 9.08 -3.16 -18.33
CA LYS A 136 7.94 -3.87 -17.74
C LYS A 136 7.76 -3.40 -16.33
N PHE A 137 6.54 -3.02 -15.98
CA PHE A 137 6.10 -2.76 -14.62
C PHE A 137 5.07 -3.80 -14.23
N SER A 138 5.20 -4.34 -13.01
CA SER A 138 4.29 -5.36 -12.49
C SER A 138 3.67 -4.89 -11.18
N TYR A 139 2.36 -5.02 -11.06
CA TYR A 139 1.59 -4.81 -9.85
C TYR A 139 0.91 -6.11 -9.45
N ASP A 140 0.96 -6.44 -8.17
CA ASP A 140 0.38 -7.66 -7.64
C ASP A 140 -0.56 -7.34 -6.46
N MET A 141 -1.67 -8.07 -6.37
CA MET A 141 -2.58 -8.02 -5.24
C MET A 141 -3.12 -9.41 -4.91
N ALA A 142 -3.26 -9.69 -3.61
CA ALA A 142 -3.92 -10.90 -3.16
C ALA A 142 -5.44 -10.77 -3.33
N VAL A 143 -6.07 -11.83 -3.83
CA VAL A 143 -7.51 -11.97 -3.94
C VAL A 143 -7.93 -13.18 -3.11
N ASP A 144 -8.85 -12.99 -2.17
CA ASP A 144 -9.39 -14.06 -1.32
C ASP A 144 -10.86 -14.31 -1.67
N PHE A 145 -11.14 -15.43 -2.32
CA PHE A 145 -12.50 -15.80 -2.75
C PHE A 145 -13.38 -16.30 -1.61
N THR A 146 -12.78 -16.58 -0.45
CA THR A 146 -13.49 -17.04 0.76
C THR A 146 -13.83 -15.89 1.71
N ALA A 147 -13.34 -14.69 1.43
CA ALA A 147 -13.56 -13.52 2.25
C ALA A 147 -15.07 -13.20 2.36
N LYS A 148 -15.53 -13.00 3.59
CA LYS A 148 -16.92 -12.65 3.92
C LYS A 148 -17.09 -11.20 4.35
N ARG A 149 -16.01 -10.43 4.37
CA ARG A 149 -16.03 -9.05 4.85
C ARG A 149 -16.96 -8.17 4.04
N SER A 150 -17.53 -7.21 4.72
CA SER A 150 -18.48 -6.26 4.11
C SER A 150 -17.91 -5.54 2.89
N ASN A 151 -16.59 -5.23 2.88
CA ASN A 151 -15.94 -4.59 1.72
C ASN A 151 -15.76 -5.50 0.50
N THR A 152 -16.00 -6.79 0.58
CA THR A 152 -16.05 -7.65 -0.61
C THR A 152 -17.36 -7.52 -1.39
N ARG A 153 -18.39 -6.97 -0.77
CA ARG A 153 -19.70 -6.69 -1.39
C ARG A 153 -19.97 -5.20 -1.51
N TYR A 154 -19.58 -4.42 -0.52
CA TYR A 154 -19.86 -2.99 -0.41
C TYR A 154 -18.59 -2.19 -0.39
N GLU A 155 -18.46 -1.23 -1.26
CA GLU A 155 -17.32 -0.32 -1.31
C GLU A 155 -17.78 1.13 -1.19
N ILE A 156 -16.84 1.98 -0.86
CA ILE A 156 -17.03 3.42 -0.72
C ILE A 156 -16.82 4.09 -2.08
N TYR A 157 -17.75 4.96 -2.47
CA TYR A 157 -17.71 5.75 -3.69
C TYR A 157 -17.89 7.22 -3.34
N LYS A 158 -17.32 8.14 -4.11
CA LYS A 158 -17.51 9.59 -3.91
C LYS A 158 -18.92 10.02 -4.25
N SER A 159 -19.55 9.40 -5.24
CA SER A 159 -20.92 9.69 -5.63
C SER A 159 -21.67 8.42 -6.10
N LEU A 160 -22.99 8.53 -6.20
CA LEU A 160 -23.84 7.44 -6.69
C LEU A 160 -23.54 7.11 -8.18
N SER A 161 -23.17 8.10 -8.97
CA SER A 161 -22.85 7.95 -10.40
C SER A 161 -21.50 7.29 -10.66
N ASP A 162 -20.58 7.27 -9.68
CA ASP A 162 -19.27 6.68 -9.87
C ASP A 162 -19.38 5.17 -10.06
N GLU A 163 -18.72 4.66 -11.06
CA GLU A 163 -18.68 3.22 -11.36
C GLU A 163 -17.45 2.52 -10.74
N VAL A 164 -16.50 3.29 -10.23
CA VAL A 164 -15.27 2.79 -9.61
C VAL A 164 -15.22 3.26 -8.17
N PRO A 165 -14.89 2.36 -7.21
CA PRO A 165 -14.79 2.72 -5.81
C PRO A 165 -13.68 3.73 -5.56
N ASP A 166 -13.81 4.50 -4.49
CA ASP A 166 -12.74 5.37 -4.05
C ASP A 166 -11.55 4.54 -3.56
N PHE A 167 -10.35 4.87 -4.04
CA PHE A 167 -9.11 4.22 -3.63
C PHE A 167 -8.53 4.79 -2.34
N GLN A 168 -9.09 5.88 -1.84
CA GLN A 168 -8.69 6.45 -0.56
C GLN A 168 -9.10 5.51 0.58
N SER A 169 -8.22 5.32 1.56
CA SER A 169 -8.46 4.42 2.71
C SER A 169 -9.20 5.10 3.85
N TYR A 170 -9.61 6.36 3.68
CA TYR A 170 -10.27 7.18 4.70
C TYR A 170 -11.24 8.16 4.04
N ILE A 171 -12.13 8.72 4.85
CA ILE A 171 -13.14 9.70 4.42
C ILE A 171 -12.90 10.99 5.21
N TYR A 172 -13.07 12.14 4.56
CA TYR A 172 -13.02 13.40 5.29
C TYR A 172 -14.33 13.70 6.02
N SER A 173 -14.21 14.17 7.25
CA SER A 173 -15.35 14.63 8.05
C SER A 173 -16.14 15.71 7.29
N GLY A 174 -17.45 15.55 7.23
CA GLY A 174 -18.37 16.44 6.51
C GLY A 174 -18.38 16.27 4.99
N GLU A 175 -17.62 15.33 4.42
CA GLU A 175 -17.70 14.99 3.01
C GLU A 175 -18.84 14.01 2.74
N SER A 176 -19.57 14.21 1.65
CA SER A 176 -20.60 13.26 1.22
C SER A 176 -19.97 12.12 0.45
N PHE A 177 -20.41 10.89 0.72
CA PHE A 177 -19.98 9.68 0.05
C PHE A 177 -21.15 8.68 -0.04
N VAL A 178 -20.94 7.60 -0.78
CA VAL A 178 -21.95 6.54 -0.94
C VAL A 178 -21.29 5.20 -0.69
N ILE A 179 -21.92 4.37 0.12
CA ILE A 179 -21.59 2.95 0.22
C ILE A 179 -22.51 2.20 -0.73
N LYS A 180 -21.94 1.44 -1.67
CA LYS A 180 -22.75 0.67 -2.61
C LYS A 180 -22.14 -0.67 -2.98
N SER A 181 -23.02 -1.63 -3.19
CA SER A 181 -22.76 -2.93 -3.80
C SER A 181 -22.77 -2.84 -5.34
N LEU A 182 -22.13 -3.77 -6.02
CA LEU A 182 -22.18 -3.86 -7.49
C LEU A 182 -23.61 -4.13 -7.99
N LYS A 183 -24.36 -4.96 -7.27
CA LYS A 183 -25.81 -5.20 -7.50
C LYS A 183 -26.58 -4.62 -6.33
N PRO A 184 -27.67 -3.83 -6.54
CA PRO A 184 -28.45 -3.26 -5.45
C PRO A 184 -28.88 -4.30 -4.42
N SER A 185 -28.75 -3.95 -3.14
CA SER A 185 -29.11 -4.83 -2.02
C SER A 185 -30.10 -4.14 -1.08
N ALA A 186 -31.10 -4.88 -0.63
CA ALA A 186 -32.01 -4.43 0.42
C ALA A 186 -31.61 -4.92 1.82
N GLU A 187 -30.47 -5.61 1.94
CA GLU A 187 -29.97 -6.08 3.23
C GLU A 187 -29.61 -4.89 4.13
N PRO A 188 -29.88 -4.98 5.44
CA PRO A 188 -29.53 -3.92 6.38
C PRO A 188 -28.01 -3.75 6.45
N LEU A 189 -27.59 -2.50 6.57
CA LEU A 189 -26.20 -2.11 6.75
C LEU A 189 -26.08 -1.22 7.98
N PHE A 190 -25.01 -1.37 8.70
CA PHE A 190 -24.72 -0.59 9.90
C PHE A 190 -23.32 0.00 9.83
N LEU A 191 -23.19 1.24 10.33
CA LEU A 191 -21.93 1.88 10.63
C LEU A 191 -21.80 2.02 12.14
N ILE A 192 -20.78 1.38 12.71
CA ILE A 192 -20.47 1.46 14.14
C ILE A 192 -19.28 2.40 14.30
N ARG A 193 -19.46 3.49 15.04
CA ARG A 193 -18.38 4.40 15.42
C ARG A 193 -17.82 4.00 16.79
N TYR A 194 -16.49 3.97 16.88
CA TYR A 194 -15.78 3.71 18.12
C TYR A 194 -15.16 4.99 18.69
N ARG A 195 -15.14 5.12 20.04
CA ARG A 195 -14.60 6.29 20.73
C ARG A 195 -13.09 6.34 20.76
N ASN A 196 -12.46 5.17 20.92
CA ASN A 196 -11.03 5.07 21.18
C ASN A 196 -10.23 4.89 19.90
N ASN A 197 -9.11 5.61 19.80
CA ASN A 197 -8.18 5.44 18.72
C ASN A 197 -7.25 4.24 18.97
N ALA A 198 -6.80 3.61 17.91
CA ALA A 198 -5.79 2.56 17.98
C ALA A 198 -4.45 3.10 18.52
N LYS A 199 -3.77 2.29 19.33
CA LYS A 199 -2.44 2.61 19.85
C LYS A 199 -1.36 2.47 18.76
N PRO A 200 -0.25 3.21 18.88
CA PRO A 200 0.93 3.01 18.05
C PRO A 200 1.47 1.59 18.11
N ALA A 201 2.14 1.16 17.03
CA ALA A 201 2.84 -0.12 17.00
C ALA A 201 3.92 -0.20 18.08
N LEU A 202 4.11 -1.40 18.65
CA LEU A 202 5.20 -1.64 19.59
C LEU A 202 6.55 -1.63 18.87
N SER A 203 7.61 -1.27 19.62
CA SER A 203 8.99 -1.33 19.15
C SER A 203 9.31 -2.67 18.44
N PRO A 204 10.14 -2.67 17.39
CA PRO A 204 10.59 -3.90 16.73
C PRO A 204 11.31 -4.88 17.67
N MET A 205 11.84 -4.39 18.80
CA MET A 205 12.55 -5.17 19.82
C MET A 205 11.68 -5.65 20.97
N SER A 206 10.36 -5.37 20.98
CA SER A 206 9.48 -5.67 22.12
C SER A 206 9.21 -7.18 22.35
N GLY A 207 9.85 -8.05 21.57
CA GLY A 207 9.67 -9.48 21.67
C GLY A 207 8.28 -9.92 21.25
N THR A 208 7.81 -11.06 21.80
CA THR A 208 6.49 -11.63 21.48
C THR A 208 5.33 -10.98 22.21
N LYS A 209 5.59 -9.93 23.01
CA LYS A 209 4.49 -9.21 23.69
C LYS A 209 3.62 -8.55 22.66
N ARG A 210 2.39 -9.01 22.54
CA ARG A 210 1.35 -8.32 21.78
C ARG A 210 1.02 -7.02 22.53
N ALA A 211 0.84 -5.93 21.77
CA ALA A 211 0.15 -4.79 22.32
C ALA A 211 -1.21 -5.28 22.81
N ALA A 212 -1.61 -4.91 24.04
CA ALA A 212 -2.99 -5.09 24.45
C ALA A 212 -3.86 -4.47 23.36
N GLU A 213 -4.77 -5.23 22.80
CA GLU A 213 -5.74 -4.71 21.85
C GLU A 213 -6.43 -3.53 22.54
N SER A 214 -6.53 -2.41 21.83
CA SER A 214 -7.27 -1.27 22.35
C SER A 214 -8.69 -1.75 22.60
N GLU A 215 -9.19 -1.60 23.82
CA GLU A 215 -10.62 -1.80 24.09
C GLU A 215 -11.34 -0.69 23.35
N PHE A 216 -12.04 -1.07 22.28
CA PHE A 216 -12.82 -0.13 21.49
C PHE A 216 -14.23 -0.05 22.06
N GLU A 217 -14.60 1.12 22.57
CA GLU A 217 -15.96 1.39 23.04
C GLU A 217 -16.83 1.91 21.91
N ILE A 218 -18.01 1.33 21.75
CA ILE A 218 -18.99 1.80 20.78
C ILE A 218 -19.53 3.16 21.25
N ALA A 219 -19.38 4.15 20.37
CA ALA A 219 -19.94 5.48 20.58
C ALA A 219 -21.33 5.62 19.99
N GLU A 220 -21.55 5.00 18.83
CA GLU A 220 -22.78 5.14 18.05
C GLU A 220 -22.91 3.98 17.07
N THR A 221 -24.16 3.58 16.79
CA THR A 221 -24.49 2.64 15.72
C THR A 221 -25.54 3.31 14.82
N LEU A 222 -25.22 3.45 13.54
CA LEU A 222 -26.08 4.07 12.53
C LEU A 222 -26.57 2.97 11.57
N GLU A 223 -27.87 2.87 11.38
CA GLU A 223 -28.42 2.07 10.28
C GLU A 223 -28.34 2.90 9.00
N ILE A 224 -27.79 2.31 7.94
CA ILE A 224 -27.63 2.93 6.63
C ILE A 224 -28.23 2.05 5.55
N LYS A 225 -28.37 2.60 4.35
CA LYS A 225 -28.91 1.87 3.19
C LYS A 225 -27.93 1.86 2.05
N ASP A 226 -27.91 0.75 1.31
CA ASP A 226 -27.17 0.63 0.07
C ASP A 226 -27.53 1.76 -0.89
N ARG A 227 -26.53 2.40 -1.51
CA ARG A 227 -26.69 3.45 -2.54
C ARG A 227 -27.34 4.75 -2.07
N VAL A 228 -27.44 4.99 -0.77
CA VAL A 228 -27.93 6.25 -0.22
C VAL A 228 -26.74 7.12 0.20
N PRO A 229 -26.65 8.37 -0.27
CA PRO A 229 -25.60 9.28 0.16
C PRO A 229 -25.61 9.50 1.67
N LEU A 230 -24.42 9.51 2.26
CA LEU A 230 -24.22 9.81 3.69
C LEU A 230 -23.15 10.87 3.88
N THR A 231 -23.21 11.50 5.06
CA THR A 231 -22.18 12.43 5.53
C THR A 231 -21.92 12.14 7.01
N LEU A 232 -20.64 11.97 7.37
CA LEU A 232 -20.23 11.73 8.75
C LEU A 232 -19.50 12.97 9.28
N ALA A 233 -20.04 13.58 10.33
CA ALA A 233 -19.47 14.80 10.93
C ALA A 233 -18.32 14.49 11.90
N GLU A 234 -18.43 13.39 12.62
CA GLU A 234 -17.50 13.01 13.69
C GLU A 234 -16.32 12.22 13.13
N THR A 235 -15.10 12.63 13.50
CA THR A 235 -13.87 11.86 13.21
C THR A 235 -13.78 10.61 14.08
N GLY A 236 -13.05 9.62 13.61
CA GLY A 236 -12.80 8.38 14.35
C GLY A 236 -12.82 7.14 13.50
N MET A 237 -12.78 5.99 14.15
CA MET A 237 -12.88 4.69 13.51
C MET A 237 -14.34 4.31 13.31
N TYR A 238 -14.70 3.94 12.10
CA TYR A 238 -16.01 3.39 11.73
C TYR A 238 -15.85 1.98 11.20
N VAL A 239 -16.83 1.13 11.50
CA VAL A 239 -16.90 -0.23 10.98
C VAL A 239 -18.21 -0.42 10.24
N LEU A 240 -18.11 -0.75 8.96
CA LEU A 240 -19.23 -1.18 8.13
C LEU A 240 -19.51 -2.66 8.39
N THR A 241 -20.73 -3.02 8.75
CA THR A 241 -21.16 -4.40 9.00
C THR A 241 -22.62 -4.63 8.60
N GLN A 242 -22.96 -5.87 8.33
CA GLN A 242 -24.36 -6.31 8.16
C GLN A 242 -24.97 -6.80 9.48
N ASN A 243 -24.14 -7.11 10.48
CA ASN A 243 -24.59 -7.54 11.79
C ASN A 243 -23.90 -6.69 12.88
N PRO A 244 -24.61 -5.79 13.55
CA PRO A 244 -24.04 -4.93 14.59
C PRO A 244 -23.67 -5.68 15.87
N GLU A 245 -24.22 -6.88 16.10
CA GLU A 245 -23.92 -7.72 17.27
C GLU A 245 -22.63 -8.56 17.06
N ASP A 246 -22.19 -8.76 15.81
CA ASP A 246 -21.00 -9.53 15.47
C ASP A 246 -20.24 -8.85 14.32
N VAL A 247 -19.21 -8.07 14.66
CA VAL A 247 -18.43 -7.28 13.70
C VAL A 247 -17.27 -8.05 13.05
N LYS A 248 -17.17 -9.38 13.25
CA LYS A 248 -16.02 -10.19 12.76
C LYS A 248 -15.80 -10.10 11.24
N ASP A 249 -16.89 -9.90 10.49
CA ASP A 249 -16.87 -9.71 9.03
C ASP A 249 -17.02 -8.23 8.64
N GLY A 250 -16.76 -7.32 9.58
CA GLY A 250 -16.81 -5.88 9.38
C GLY A 250 -15.64 -5.37 8.53
N TYR A 251 -15.80 -4.16 8.03
CA TYR A 251 -14.78 -3.40 7.34
C TYR A 251 -14.55 -2.06 8.03
N GLY A 252 -13.38 -1.91 8.65
CA GLY A 252 -13.02 -0.71 9.35
C GLY A 252 -12.34 0.32 8.45
N PHE A 253 -12.74 1.57 8.59
CA PHE A 253 -12.13 2.73 7.94
C PHE A 253 -12.10 3.93 8.88
N LEU A 254 -11.30 4.94 8.53
CA LEU A 254 -11.23 6.19 9.30
C LEU A 254 -12.07 7.28 8.66
N VAL A 255 -12.73 8.06 9.53
CA VAL A 255 -13.20 9.41 9.20
C VAL A 255 -12.23 10.40 9.84
N VAL A 256 -11.63 11.26 9.02
CA VAL A 256 -10.48 12.09 9.39
C VAL A 256 -10.74 13.58 9.13
N ASP A 257 -9.91 14.43 9.74
CA ASP A 257 -9.87 15.86 9.46
C ASP A 257 -9.44 16.13 8.01
N LYS A 258 -9.89 17.25 7.43
CA LYS A 258 -9.60 17.66 6.04
C LYS A 258 -8.12 17.83 5.70
N ARG A 259 -7.26 17.92 6.70
CA ARG A 259 -5.80 18.05 6.51
C ARG A 259 -5.09 16.70 6.38
N TYR A 260 -5.73 15.62 6.83
CA TYR A 260 -5.16 14.28 6.70
C TYR A 260 -4.83 13.96 5.22
N PRO A 261 -3.73 13.29 4.89
CA PRO A 261 -2.80 12.50 5.75
C PRO A 261 -1.83 13.33 6.59
N ARG A 262 -1.78 14.65 6.41
CA ARG A 262 -0.98 15.56 7.23
C ARG A 262 -1.73 15.88 8.50
N ASP A 263 -1.18 15.48 9.65
CA ASP A 263 -1.68 15.93 10.94
C ASP A 263 -0.99 17.25 11.33
N THR A 264 -1.76 18.14 11.93
CA THR A 264 -1.27 19.45 12.40
C THR A 264 -1.65 19.74 13.85
N ARG A 265 -2.33 18.80 14.51
CA ARG A 265 -2.71 18.94 15.91
C ARG A 265 -1.51 18.56 16.80
N PRO A 266 -1.05 19.46 17.68
CA PRO A 266 0.15 19.20 18.49
C PRO A 266 0.05 17.92 19.33
N GLU A 267 -1.13 17.56 19.81
CA GLU A 267 -1.36 16.37 20.63
C GLU A 267 -1.09 15.08 19.84
N THR A 268 -1.58 14.99 18.61
CA THR A 268 -1.38 13.84 17.73
C THR A 268 0.06 13.79 17.21
N LEU A 269 0.63 14.95 16.86
CA LEU A 269 2.04 15.05 16.47
C LEU A 269 2.97 14.58 17.57
N LYS A 270 2.69 14.96 18.83
CA LYS A 270 3.43 14.49 20.00
C LYS A 270 3.38 12.97 20.14
N GLU A 271 2.21 12.36 19.92
CA GLU A 271 2.06 10.90 19.97
C GLU A 271 3.00 10.18 19.01
N ALA A 272 3.20 10.72 17.80
CA ALA A 272 4.07 10.13 16.77
C ALA A 272 5.57 10.17 17.14
N LEU A 273 5.99 10.93 18.14
CA LEU A 273 7.37 10.95 18.64
C LEU A 273 7.79 9.65 19.32
N VAL A 274 6.86 8.76 19.66
CA VAL A 274 7.11 7.48 20.35
C VAL A 274 8.21 6.63 19.68
N TYR A 275 8.38 6.74 18.36
CA TYR A 275 9.37 5.92 17.64
C TYR A 275 10.80 6.46 17.70
N MET A 276 10.98 7.72 18.05
CA MET A 276 12.31 8.34 18.14
C MET A 276 12.67 8.84 19.53
N SER A 277 11.74 8.78 20.50
CA SER A 277 11.92 9.25 21.86
C SER A 277 12.33 8.15 22.82
N THR A 278 13.06 8.50 23.84
CA THR A 278 13.28 7.67 25.03
C THR A 278 12.05 7.74 25.95
N SER A 279 11.89 6.74 26.84
CA SER A 279 10.82 6.76 27.84
C SER A 279 10.85 8.02 28.72
N LYS A 280 12.04 8.47 29.10
CA LYS A 280 12.21 9.72 29.91
C LYS A 280 11.76 10.96 29.16
N GLU A 281 12.01 11.05 27.85
CA GLU A 281 11.55 12.17 27.01
C GLU A 281 10.03 12.17 26.86
N ILE A 282 9.40 11.00 26.72
CA ILE A 282 7.95 10.85 26.68
C ILE A 282 7.35 11.31 28.00
N GLU A 283 7.88 10.83 29.13
CA GLU A 283 7.43 11.21 30.47
C GLU A 283 7.60 12.74 30.71
N SER A 284 8.76 13.30 30.38
CA SER A 284 9.00 14.73 30.53
C SER A 284 8.10 15.58 29.64
N SER A 285 7.77 15.08 28.43
CA SER A 285 6.87 15.77 27.53
C SER A 285 5.42 15.86 28.07
N ALA A 286 5.04 15.01 29.01
CA ALA A 286 3.74 15.04 29.66
C ALA A 286 3.59 16.17 30.70
N THR A 287 4.70 16.79 31.14
CA THR A 287 4.69 17.87 32.11
C THR A 287 4.39 19.26 31.55
N TYR A 288 4.37 19.40 30.22
CA TYR A 288 4.06 20.67 29.55
C TYR A 288 2.54 20.84 29.42
N ASP A 289 2.08 22.05 29.65
CA ASP A 289 0.65 22.43 29.63
C ASP A 289 0.08 22.39 28.19
N SER A 290 0.91 22.58 27.17
CA SER A 290 0.49 22.49 25.77
C SER A 290 1.31 21.49 24.97
N GLY A 291 0.65 20.78 24.06
CA GLY A 291 1.33 19.86 23.13
C GLY A 291 2.33 20.58 22.22
N LYS A 292 2.07 21.85 21.88
CA LYS A 292 2.97 22.66 21.07
C LYS A 292 4.28 22.96 21.80
N ASP A 293 4.21 23.42 23.05
CA ASP A 293 5.41 23.74 23.85
C ASP A 293 6.25 22.48 24.11
N ALA A 294 5.58 21.35 24.38
CA ALA A 294 6.24 20.05 24.50
C ALA A 294 7.04 19.69 23.24
N MET A 295 6.45 19.90 22.06
CA MET A 295 7.10 19.62 20.78
C MET A 295 8.26 20.58 20.50
N ASP A 296 8.04 21.88 20.67
CA ASP A 296 9.05 22.91 20.41
C ASP A 296 10.29 22.67 21.29
N MET A 297 10.08 22.38 22.58
CA MET A 297 11.16 22.07 23.52
C MET A 297 11.85 20.74 23.19
N TYR A 298 11.09 19.71 22.81
CA TYR A 298 11.65 18.42 22.42
C TYR A 298 12.64 18.56 21.24
N PHE A 299 12.21 19.18 20.15
CA PHE A 299 13.06 19.32 18.97
C PHE A 299 14.20 20.31 19.16
N LEU A 300 14.01 21.38 19.94
CA LEU A 300 15.07 22.31 20.27
C LEU A 300 16.16 21.64 21.11
N ASN A 301 15.78 20.77 22.05
CA ASN A 301 16.72 19.99 22.85
C ASN A 301 17.49 18.98 21.98
N LEU A 302 16.82 18.27 21.05
CA LEU A 302 17.50 17.38 20.10
C LEU A 302 18.52 18.12 19.25
N ALA A 303 18.18 19.32 18.79
CA ALA A 303 19.04 20.18 17.97
C ALA A 303 20.06 21.01 18.80
N LYS A 304 20.17 20.77 20.13
CA LYS A 304 21.08 21.50 21.03
C LYS A 304 20.94 23.01 20.95
N GLY A 305 19.71 23.52 20.77
CA GLY A 305 19.40 24.93 20.63
C GLY A 305 19.46 25.50 19.21
N ASP A 306 19.89 24.71 18.22
CA ASP A 306 19.88 25.13 16.82
C ASP A 306 18.45 25.08 16.24
N GLN A 307 17.87 26.25 16.04
CA GLN A 307 16.49 26.38 15.56
C GLN A 307 16.33 25.93 14.09
N GLU A 308 17.35 26.14 13.22
CA GLU A 308 17.27 25.75 11.81
C GLU A 308 17.33 24.23 11.69
N LEU A 309 18.21 23.59 12.44
CA LEU A 309 18.28 22.14 12.52
C LEU A 309 16.99 21.55 13.09
N ALA A 310 16.43 22.13 14.17
CA ALA A 310 15.16 21.71 14.73
C ALA A 310 14.04 21.75 13.70
N ARG A 311 13.89 22.87 12.97
CA ARG A 311 12.88 23.02 11.90
C ARG A 311 13.07 21.99 10.78
N LYS A 312 14.31 21.70 10.40
CA LYS A 312 14.63 20.70 9.38
C LYS A 312 14.20 19.30 9.82
N ILE A 313 14.53 18.90 11.06
CA ILE A 313 14.13 17.60 11.64
C ILE A 313 12.60 17.48 11.68
N ILE A 314 11.90 18.47 12.24
CA ILE A 314 10.43 18.52 12.32
C ILE A 314 9.84 18.28 10.92
N ARG A 315 10.22 19.10 9.94
CA ARG A 315 9.66 19.02 8.59
C ARG A 315 9.84 17.63 7.97
N SER A 316 11.05 17.08 8.06
CA SER A 316 11.37 15.80 7.44
C SER A 316 10.71 14.61 8.16
N TYR A 317 10.67 14.65 9.50
CA TYR A 317 10.03 13.60 10.28
C TYR A 317 8.51 13.54 10.04
N TYR A 318 7.83 14.70 10.11
CA TYR A 318 6.39 14.73 9.89
C TYR A 318 5.99 14.52 8.42
N LYS A 319 6.85 14.85 7.47
CA LYS A 319 6.66 14.40 6.09
C LYS A 319 6.66 12.87 5.99
N ARG A 320 7.53 12.19 6.73
CA ARG A 320 7.56 10.72 6.77
C ARG A 320 6.32 10.13 7.45
N ILE A 321 5.79 10.79 8.49
CA ILE A 321 4.50 10.43 9.11
C ILE A 321 3.35 10.59 8.10
N GLU A 322 3.32 11.70 7.35
CA GLU A 322 2.34 11.95 6.30
C GLU A 322 2.37 10.85 5.22
N GLU A 323 3.55 10.50 4.71
CA GLU A 323 3.75 9.39 3.76
C GLU A 323 3.27 8.05 4.34
N ALA A 324 3.59 7.76 5.60
CA ALA A 324 3.12 6.54 6.27
C ALA A 324 1.59 6.50 6.39
N ASN A 325 0.95 7.64 6.64
CA ASN A 325 -0.50 7.75 6.65
C ASN A 325 -1.09 7.53 5.24
N GLU A 326 -0.45 8.05 4.21
CA GLU A 326 -0.90 7.86 2.84
C GLU A 326 -0.86 6.38 2.42
N PHE A 327 0.22 5.67 2.78
CA PHE A 327 0.45 4.31 2.28
C PHE A 327 -0.15 3.20 3.15
N PHE A 328 -0.29 3.42 4.46
CA PHE A 328 -0.59 2.34 5.41
C PHE A 328 -1.84 2.56 6.25
N THR A 329 -2.64 3.61 6.00
CA THR A 329 -3.92 3.82 6.68
C THR A 329 -4.88 2.67 6.40
N THR A 330 -5.47 2.17 7.46
CA THR A 330 -6.50 1.13 7.46
C THR A 330 -7.67 1.59 8.34
N TYR A 331 -8.08 0.79 9.34
CA TYR A 331 -8.99 1.23 10.41
C TYR A 331 -8.28 2.13 11.44
N LYS A 332 -6.96 2.30 11.30
CA LYS A 332 -6.13 3.22 12.11
C LYS A 332 -5.15 3.98 11.22
N GLU A 333 -4.63 5.05 11.76
CA GLU A 333 -3.66 5.89 11.08
C GLU A 333 -2.44 5.06 10.64
N GLY A 334 -1.95 5.35 9.43
CA GLY A 334 -0.91 4.56 8.80
C GLY A 334 0.37 4.45 9.62
N TRP A 335 0.82 5.55 10.24
CA TRP A 335 1.99 5.58 11.09
C TRP A 335 1.87 4.69 12.35
N LYS A 336 0.64 4.40 12.82
CA LYS A 336 0.37 3.51 13.96
C LYS A 336 0.44 2.02 13.61
N THR A 337 0.57 1.68 12.32
CA THR A 337 0.71 0.28 11.87
C THR A 337 2.15 -0.19 12.01
N ASP A 338 2.38 -1.50 12.05
CA ASP A 338 3.74 -2.06 12.08
C ASP A 338 4.55 -1.66 10.83
N LYS A 339 3.92 -1.68 9.65
CA LYS A 339 4.54 -1.21 8.42
C LYS A 339 4.86 0.28 8.47
N GLY A 340 3.91 1.09 8.95
CA GLY A 340 4.10 2.53 9.10
C GLY A 340 5.22 2.87 10.06
N MET A 341 5.30 2.20 11.21
CA MET A 341 6.41 2.37 12.16
C MET A 341 7.77 2.13 11.51
N VAL A 342 7.93 1.00 10.80
CA VAL A 342 9.19 0.68 10.11
C VAL A 342 9.48 1.71 9.02
N TYR A 343 8.46 2.10 8.24
CA TYR A 343 8.60 3.11 7.19
C TYR A 343 9.00 4.49 7.74
N VAL A 344 8.41 4.91 8.86
CA VAL A 344 8.75 6.21 9.50
C VAL A 344 10.24 6.28 9.84
N ILE A 345 10.78 5.25 10.44
CA ILE A 345 12.18 5.25 10.88
C ILE A 345 13.16 4.89 9.78
N MET A 346 12.89 3.83 9.02
CA MET A 346 13.83 3.27 8.04
C MET A 346 13.68 3.88 6.63
N GLY A 347 12.52 4.47 6.33
CA GLY A 347 12.16 4.92 4.99
C GLY A 347 11.61 3.82 4.08
N PRO A 348 11.52 4.08 2.77
CA PRO A 348 11.07 3.08 1.81
C PRO A 348 12.08 1.93 1.71
N PRO A 349 11.63 0.67 1.68
CA PRO A 349 12.51 -0.48 1.47
C PRO A 349 13.08 -0.48 0.05
N ALA A 350 14.31 -0.98 -0.10
CA ALA A 350 14.94 -1.16 -1.42
C ALA A 350 14.20 -2.21 -2.27
N ARG A 351 13.63 -3.22 -1.61
CA ARG A 351 12.87 -4.29 -2.26
C ARG A 351 11.82 -4.86 -1.33
N VAL A 352 10.65 -5.20 -1.88
CA VAL A 352 9.57 -5.88 -1.18
C VAL A 352 9.32 -7.23 -1.84
N GLN A 353 9.29 -8.29 -1.03
CA GLN A 353 8.89 -9.63 -1.45
C GLN A 353 7.58 -9.99 -0.76
N ARG A 354 6.63 -10.55 -1.50
CA ARG A 354 5.29 -10.86 -1.00
C ARG A 354 4.91 -12.31 -1.29
N ASN A 355 4.09 -12.85 -0.41
CA ASN A 355 3.23 -14.00 -0.70
C ASN A 355 1.85 -13.75 -0.04
N ARG A 356 0.93 -14.71 -0.15
CA ARG A 356 -0.45 -14.54 0.37
C ARG A 356 -0.52 -14.25 1.88
N THR A 357 0.48 -14.64 2.66
CA THR A 357 0.45 -14.58 4.13
C THR A 357 1.51 -13.67 4.74
N ARG A 358 2.50 -13.23 3.95
CA ARG A 358 3.59 -12.41 4.49
C ARG A 358 4.14 -11.43 3.46
N GLU A 359 4.76 -10.40 3.99
CA GLU A 359 5.53 -9.41 3.25
C GLU A 359 6.90 -9.24 3.90
N VAL A 360 7.95 -9.21 3.09
CA VAL A 360 9.35 -9.09 3.54
C VAL A 360 9.94 -7.83 2.92
N TRP A 361 10.38 -6.92 3.77
CA TRP A 361 11.04 -5.67 3.37
C TRP A 361 12.54 -5.79 3.53
N LEU A 362 13.28 -5.49 2.47
CA LEU A 362 14.73 -5.57 2.41
C LEU A 362 15.31 -4.16 2.28
N TYR A 363 16.23 -3.84 3.18
CA TYR A 363 16.97 -2.58 3.21
C TYR A 363 18.45 -2.85 2.98
N SER A 364 19.04 -2.20 1.98
CA SER A 364 20.47 -2.30 1.65
C SER A 364 21.22 -1.17 2.31
N GLN A 365 22.18 -1.45 3.16
CA GLN A 365 23.03 -0.41 3.79
C GLN A 365 24.20 0.04 2.91
N SER A 366 24.84 -0.85 2.19
CA SER A 366 25.89 -0.60 1.21
C SER A 366 26.18 -1.86 0.40
N ARG A 367 27.04 -1.75 -0.63
CA ARG A 367 27.43 -2.90 -1.46
C ARG A 367 28.09 -4.07 -0.69
N ASN A 368 28.60 -3.83 0.51
CA ASN A 368 29.40 -4.80 1.29
C ASN A 368 28.80 -5.16 2.66
N THR A 369 27.55 -4.73 2.97
CA THR A 369 26.89 -5.02 4.23
C THR A 369 25.69 -5.94 4.04
N SER A 370 25.40 -6.76 5.06
CA SER A 370 24.23 -7.63 5.08
C SER A 370 22.93 -6.82 4.93
N GLU A 371 21.97 -7.35 4.18
CA GLU A 371 20.62 -6.76 4.07
C GLU A 371 19.94 -6.78 5.44
N ILE A 372 19.24 -5.70 5.79
CA ILE A 372 18.33 -5.67 6.93
C ILE A 372 16.97 -6.15 6.43
N ILE A 373 16.41 -7.13 7.12
CA ILE A 373 15.19 -7.81 6.72
C ILE A 373 14.12 -7.64 7.78
N TYR A 374 13.00 -6.99 7.43
CA TYR A 374 11.79 -6.95 8.25
C TYR A 374 10.72 -7.85 7.64
N THR A 375 10.21 -8.79 8.43
CA THR A 375 9.17 -9.72 7.99
C THR A 375 7.85 -9.39 8.68
N PHE A 376 6.80 -9.19 7.89
CA PHE A 376 5.45 -8.91 8.34
C PHE A 376 4.56 -10.09 7.96
N TYR A 377 3.83 -10.65 8.93
CA TYR A 377 2.80 -11.65 8.66
C TYR A 377 1.42 -11.03 8.63
N LYS A 378 0.64 -11.40 7.63
CA LYS A 378 -0.79 -11.09 7.59
C LYS A 378 -1.48 -11.83 8.73
N LYS A 379 -2.13 -11.10 9.63
CA LYS A 379 -2.82 -11.66 10.79
C LYS A 379 -4.31 -11.37 10.70
N PRO A 380 -5.17 -12.33 11.08
CA PRO A 380 -6.59 -12.07 11.21
C PRO A 380 -6.83 -10.85 12.10
N ASN A 381 -7.69 -9.96 11.65
CA ASN A 381 -8.10 -8.77 12.40
C ASN A 381 -9.58 -8.50 12.10
N VAL A 382 -10.34 -8.10 13.09
CA VAL A 382 -11.79 -7.88 12.97
C VAL A 382 -12.11 -6.72 12.01
N PHE A 383 -11.23 -5.73 11.91
CA PHE A 383 -11.51 -4.48 11.20
C PHE A 383 -10.86 -4.39 9.81
N SER A 384 -9.81 -5.19 9.53
CA SER A 384 -9.06 -5.05 8.28
C SER A 384 -8.40 -6.35 7.82
N GLU A 385 -8.45 -6.61 6.52
CA GLU A 385 -7.64 -7.65 5.88
C GLU A 385 -6.17 -7.23 5.70
N GLN A 386 -5.90 -5.94 5.74
CA GLN A 386 -4.56 -5.36 5.58
C GLN A 386 -3.82 -5.25 6.93
N ASN A 387 -4.15 -6.13 7.88
CA ASN A 387 -3.46 -6.20 9.15
C ASN A 387 -2.20 -7.05 9.02
N TYR A 388 -1.04 -6.40 9.09
CA TYR A 388 0.27 -7.03 9.02
C TYR A 388 1.02 -6.76 10.32
N GLU A 389 1.46 -7.84 10.99
CA GLU A 389 2.23 -7.77 12.22
C GLU A 389 3.69 -8.09 11.95
N LEU A 390 4.59 -7.23 12.42
CA LEU A 390 6.03 -7.40 12.35
C LEU A 390 6.47 -8.59 13.22
N VAL A 391 7.34 -9.43 12.69
CA VAL A 391 8.11 -10.38 13.50
C VAL A 391 9.15 -9.59 14.27
N ARG A 392 9.06 -9.62 15.60
CA ARG A 392 9.89 -8.80 16.48
C ARG A 392 11.06 -9.61 17.00
N TYR A 393 12.26 -9.04 16.90
CA TYR A 393 13.50 -9.62 17.39
C TYR A 393 14.32 -8.59 18.17
N PRO A 394 14.91 -8.94 19.33
CA PRO A 394 15.83 -8.05 20.05
C PRO A 394 17.01 -7.58 19.19
N GLU A 395 17.47 -8.41 18.24
CA GLU A 395 18.59 -8.17 17.34
C GLU A 395 18.35 -6.96 16.40
N TYR A 396 17.10 -6.57 16.17
CA TYR A 396 16.81 -5.36 15.42
C TYR A 396 17.41 -4.10 16.06
N SER A 397 17.73 -4.14 17.34
CA SER A 397 18.36 -3.02 18.05
C SER A 397 19.63 -2.52 17.38
N ALA A 398 20.47 -3.43 16.85
CA ALA A 398 21.70 -3.12 16.16
C ALA A 398 21.51 -2.26 14.89
N PHE A 399 20.34 -2.36 14.26
CA PHE A 399 20.00 -1.61 13.05
C PHE A 399 19.04 -0.45 13.35
N TRP A 400 18.08 -0.64 14.22
CA TRP A 400 17.05 0.34 14.54
C TRP A 400 17.61 1.60 15.18
N TYR A 401 18.42 1.47 16.24
CA TYR A 401 18.92 2.62 16.98
C TYR A 401 19.83 3.54 16.15
N PRO A 402 20.72 3.07 15.25
CA PRO A 402 21.46 3.95 14.35
C PRO A 402 20.55 4.81 13.44
N TYR A 403 19.40 4.26 12.97
CA TYR A 403 18.44 5.05 12.19
C TYR A 403 17.71 6.06 13.08
N VAL A 404 17.28 5.67 14.28
CA VAL A 404 16.70 6.60 15.25
C VAL A 404 17.68 7.72 15.56
N GLU A 405 18.94 7.41 15.80
CA GLU A 405 19.98 8.42 16.07
C GLU A 405 20.21 9.34 14.86
N SER A 406 20.11 8.83 13.65
CA SER A 406 20.21 9.67 12.44
C SER A 406 19.06 10.69 12.35
N TRP A 407 17.86 10.34 12.79
CA TRP A 407 16.75 11.28 12.96
C TRP A 407 17.04 12.32 14.04
N ARG A 408 17.49 11.87 15.20
CA ARG A 408 17.77 12.71 16.37
C ARG A 408 18.91 13.73 16.11
N THR A 409 19.86 13.38 15.26
CA THR A 409 20.97 14.25 14.86
C THR A 409 20.72 15.06 13.59
N GLY A 410 19.56 14.87 12.96
CA GLY A 410 19.19 15.55 11.71
C GLY A 410 19.82 14.98 10.43
N LYS A 411 20.64 13.93 10.53
CA LYS A 411 21.26 13.28 9.35
C LYS A 411 20.23 12.64 8.43
N ALA A 412 19.16 12.07 8.99
CA ALA A 412 18.06 11.50 8.18
C ALA A 412 17.21 12.57 7.49
N ALA A 413 17.38 13.83 7.81
CA ALA A 413 16.69 14.96 7.22
C ALA A 413 17.44 15.56 6.01
N GLU A 414 18.63 15.06 5.70
CA GLU A 414 19.41 15.41 4.50
C GLU A 414 18.95 14.63 3.28
#